data_d06590b1c29c71a7842e09c621606944
#
_entry.id   d06590b1c29c71a7842e09c621606944
#
_cell.length_a   1.000
_cell.length_b   1.000
_cell.length_c   1.000
_cell.angle_alpha   90.00
_cell.angle_beta   90.00
_cell.angle_gamma   90.00
#
_symmetry.space_group_name_H-M   'P 1'
#
loop_
_entity.id
_entity.type
_entity.pdbx_description
1 polymer ?
#
loop_
_entity_poly.entity_id
_entity_poly.type
_entity_poly.pdbx_seq_one_letter_code
_entity_poly.pdbx_strand_id
1 'polypeptide(L)'
;MKRMKNVGLVLCGTVLGLALSAPAAQAVESLKAMLSTNRIFVDGQEVQTEAYAIHDNNFMQLRDIGKAVGFNVYWDTNTKTVQIETGKPYTGEAPAKDEAADSVPQQEITTSADDADAMKQDIVDRTNALRKGKGVAALRVNDKLMQAAQARADEMAAHTAYSHTRPDGQKFNTITNCPYMAENIHRIADWTLSEQTLAEQAVADWNASTTHHKNMLNPKLSEIGIGLARGVNDNGNPCWYCVQLFLYDGYSISWVDTPTNK
;
A
#
# COMPACT_ATOMS: atom_id res chain seq x y z
N MET A 1 17.58 -86.93 -5.82
CA MET A 1 16.37 -86.06 -5.62
C MET A 1 16.41 -85.59 -4.19
N LYS A 2 16.84 -84.37 -3.96
CA LYS A 2 16.64 -83.60 -2.70
C LYS A 2 16.45 -82.12 -3.03
N ARG A 3 15.27 -81.61 -2.76
CA ARG A 3 14.92 -80.22 -2.92
C ARG A 3 15.57 -79.33 -1.83
N MET A 4 16.36 -78.39 -2.21
CA MET A 4 16.83 -77.36 -1.31
C MET A 4 15.78 -76.25 -1.27
N LYS A 5 15.33 -75.87 -0.06
CA LYS A 5 14.45 -74.77 0.22
C LYS A 5 15.29 -73.52 0.41
N ASN A 6 15.10 -72.54 -0.42
CA ASN A 6 15.68 -71.21 -0.23
C ASN A 6 14.89 -70.47 0.84
N VAL A 7 15.56 -70.09 1.91
CA VAL A 7 15.06 -69.22 2.94
C VAL A 7 15.45 -67.73 2.50
N GLY A 8 14.48 -66.97 2.10
CA GLY A 8 14.67 -65.60 1.80
C GLY A 8 14.69 -64.76 3.09
N LEU A 9 15.83 -64.14 3.34
CA LEU A 9 16.00 -63.17 4.42
C LEU A 9 15.36 -61.84 4.01
N VAL A 10 14.26 -61.45 4.65
CA VAL A 10 13.66 -60.12 4.49
C VAL A 10 14.36 -59.18 5.42
N LEU A 11 15.20 -58.32 4.87
CA LEU A 11 15.80 -57.20 5.62
C LEU A 11 14.80 -56.03 5.59
N CYS A 12 14.12 -55.77 6.73
CA CYS A 12 13.32 -54.60 6.93
C CYS A 12 14.24 -53.41 7.23
N GLY A 13 14.59 -52.67 6.18
CA GLY A 13 15.28 -51.39 6.32
C GLY A 13 14.27 -50.26 6.51
N THR A 14 14.13 -49.74 7.74
CA THR A 14 13.43 -48.50 8.00
C THR A 14 14.28 -47.33 7.51
N VAL A 15 13.97 -46.80 6.33
CA VAL A 15 14.51 -45.55 5.86
C VAL A 15 13.73 -44.45 6.55
N LEU A 16 14.32 -43.79 7.56
CA LEU A 16 13.87 -42.50 8.07
C LEU A 16 14.13 -41.47 6.97
N GLY A 17 13.11 -41.18 6.20
CA GLY A 17 13.12 -40.06 5.26
C GLY A 17 13.04 -38.75 6.04
N LEU A 18 14.17 -38.07 6.22
CA LEU A 18 14.18 -36.65 6.53
C LEU A 18 13.60 -35.89 5.33
N ALA A 19 12.32 -35.53 5.44
CA ALA A 19 11.71 -34.56 4.51
C ALA A 19 12.38 -33.22 4.74
N LEU A 20 13.42 -32.93 3.97
CA LEU A 20 13.89 -31.58 3.77
C LEU A 20 12.75 -30.85 3.04
N SER A 21 11.98 -30.05 3.78
CA SER A 21 11.07 -29.09 3.20
C SER A 21 11.92 -28.05 2.47
N ALA A 22 12.10 -28.24 1.16
CA ALA A 22 12.57 -27.18 0.30
C ALA A 22 11.58 -26.01 0.44
N PRO A 23 12.04 -24.74 0.61
CA PRO A 23 11.14 -23.62 0.54
C PRO A 23 10.43 -23.68 -0.81
N ALA A 24 9.10 -23.63 -0.79
CA ALA A 24 8.32 -23.52 -2.01
C ALA A 24 8.82 -22.28 -2.76
N ALA A 25 9.55 -22.52 -3.85
CA ALA A 25 9.88 -21.46 -4.78
C ALA A 25 8.52 -20.91 -5.25
N GLN A 26 8.19 -19.70 -4.83
CA GLN A 26 7.05 -19.00 -5.39
C GLN A 26 7.29 -18.93 -6.90
N ALA A 27 6.43 -19.60 -7.65
CA ALA A 27 6.45 -19.53 -9.10
C ALA A 27 6.21 -18.04 -9.44
N VAL A 28 7.25 -17.37 -9.91
CA VAL A 28 7.09 -16.06 -10.52
C VAL A 28 6.24 -16.31 -11.75
N GLU A 29 4.95 -15.95 -11.71
CA GLU A 29 4.11 -15.95 -12.90
C GLU A 29 4.78 -15.03 -13.92
N SER A 30 5.34 -15.62 -14.97
CA SER A 30 5.91 -14.85 -16.06
C SER A 30 4.76 -14.14 -16.77
N LEU A 31 4.68 -12.81 -16.63
CA LEU A 31 3.77 -11.98 -17.40
C LEU A 31 4.06 -12.17 -18.89
N LYS A 32 3.13 -12.74 -19.64
CA LYS A 32 3.23 -12.82 -21.10
C LYS A 32 2.82 -11.46 -21.70
N ALA A 33 3.82 -10.68 -22.06
CA ALA A 33 3.61 -9.51 -22.91
C ALA A 33 3.60 -9.94 -24.37
N MET A 34 2.53 -9.63 -25.11
CA MET A 34 2.44 -9.84 -26.56
C MET A 34 2.47 -8.50 -27.25
N LEU A 35 3.15 -8.40 -28.40
CA LEU A 35 3.12 -7.19 -29.20
C LEU A 35 1.66 -6.89 -29.58
N SER A 36 1.19 -5.69 -29.24
CA SER A 36 -0.17 -5.25 -29.57
C SER A 36 -0.25 -4.80 -31.03
N THR A 37 -1.33 -5.18 -31.71
CA THR A 37 -1.65 -4.68 -33.04
C THR A 37 -2.61 -3.50 -33.01
N ASN A 38 -2.93 -2.98 -31.83
CA ASN A 38 -3.84 -1.85 -31.67
C ASN A 38 -3.21 -0.57 -32.21
N ARG A 39 -3.99 0.20 -32.95
CA ARG A 39 -3.61 1.55 -33.39
C ARG A 39 -3.89 2.53 -32.27
N ILE A 40 -2.96 3.43 -32.01
CA ILE A 40 -3.03 4.40 -30.93
C ILE A 40 -3.15 5.80 -31.51
N PHE A 41 -4.12 6.55 -31.04
CA PHE A 41 -4.39 7.91 -31.45
C PHE A 41 -4.27 8.85 -30.25
N VAL A 42 -3.60 9.98 -30.46
CA VAL A 42 -3.55 11.10 -29.53
C VAL A 42 -4.14 12.31 -30.25
N ASP A 43 -5.18 12.92 -29.70
CA ASP A 43 -5.90 14.04 -30.30
C ASP A 43 -6.31 13.81 -31.75
N GLY A 44 -6.69 12.56 -32.07
CA GLY A 44 -7.11 12.16 -33.41
C GLY A 44 -5.97 11.87 -34.40
N GLN A 45 -4.69 12.02 -34.00
CA GLN A 45 -3.53 11.68 -34.78
C GLN A 45 -2.95 10.33 -34.39
N GLU A 46 -2.66 9.47 -35.37
CA GLU A 46 -2.08 8.17 -35.12
C GLU A 46 -0.62 8.30 -34.67
N VAL A 47 -0.32 7.69 -33.50
CA VAL A 47 1.03 7.68 -32.92
C VAL A 47 1.68 6.34 -33.27
N GLN A 48 2.87 6.39 -33.86
CA GLN A 48 3.69 5.22 -34.10
C GLN A 48 4.47 4.88 -32.82
N THR A 49 4.03 3.86 -32.11
CA THR A 49 4.68 3.38 -30.88
C THR A 49 4.57 1.86 -30.79
N GLU A 50 5.55 1.23 -30.16
CA GLU A 50 5.41 -0.17 -29.76
C GLU A 50 4.51 -0.27 -28.52
N ALA A 51 3.43 -0.99 -28.66
CA ALA A 51 2.53 -1.31 -27.55
C ALA A 51 2.57 -2.82 -27.27
N TYR A 52 2.45 -3.19 -26.02
CA TYR A 52 2.37 -4.57 -25.55
C TYR A 52 1.04 -4.80 -24.87
N ALA A 53 0.36 -5.89 -25.21
CA ALA A 53 -0.84 -6.33 -24.52
C ALA A 53 -0.46 -7.25 -23.36
N ILE A 54 -0.90 -6.89 -22.14
CA ILE A 54 -0.75 -7.69 -20.93
C ILE A 54 -2.11 -7.66 -20.22
N HIS A 55 -2.75 -8.81 -20.04
CA HIS A 55 -4.08 -8.94 -19.43
C HIS A 55 -5.10 -7.92 -20.00
N ASP A 56 -5.21 -7.87 -21.34
CA ASP A 56 -6.11 -6.99 -22.08
C ASP A 56 -5.87 -5.47 -21.94
N ASN A 57 -4.75 -5.07 -21.30
CA ASN A 57 -4.31 -3.68 -21.24
C ASN A 57 -3.15 -3.42 -22.19
N ASN A 58 -3.13 -2.22 -22.78
CA ASN A 58 -2.02 -1.79 -23.63
C ASN A 58 -0.96 -1.07 -22.78
N PHE A 59 0.28 -1.52 -22.88
CA PHE A 59 1.45 -0.91 -22.27
C PHE A 59 2.33 -0.32 -23.36
N MET A 60 2.77 0.90 -23.18
CA MET A 60 3.56 1.65 -24.17
C MET A 60 4.79 2.26 -23.49
N GLN A 61 5.80 2.55 -24.28
CA GLN A 61 6.95 3.28 -23.80
C GLN A 61 6.56 4.73 -23.49
N LEU A 62 6.77 5.17 -22.27
CA LEU A 62 6.45 6.51 -21.83
C LEU A 62 7.13 7.61 -22.67
N ARG A 63 8.35 7.33 -23.16
CA ARG A 63 9.09 8.24 -24.06
C ARG A 63 8.37 8.49 -25.39
N ASP A 64 7.68 7.49 -25.92
CA ASP A 64 7.00 7.62 -27.20
C ASP A 64 5.71 8.45 -27.04
N ILE A 65 5.06 8.28 -25.90
CA ILE A 65 3.94 9.14 -25.52
C ILE A 65 4.43 10.57 -25.28
N GLY A 66 5.54 10.76 -24.56
CA GLY A 66 6.15 12.09 -24.36
C GLY A 66 6.44 12.82 -25.66
N LYS A 67 6.96 12.12 -26.67
CA LYS A 67 7.17 12.67 -28.02
C LYS A 67 5.87 13.08 -28.68
N ALA A 68 4.84 12.24 -28.59
CA ALA A 68 3.56 12.45 -29.28
C ALA A 68 2.73 13.58 -28.64
N VAL A 69 2.76 13.69 -27.32
CA VAL A 69 1.95 14.66 -26.55
C VAL A 69 2.73 15.93 -26.22
N GLY A 70 4.06 15.93 -26.32
CA GLY A 70 4.91 17.10 -26.15
C GLY A 70 5.35 17.34 -24.71
N PHE A 71 5.68 16.28 -23.97
CA PHE A 71 6.33 16.41 -22.67
C PHE A 71 7.68 15.71 -22.64
N ASN A 72 8.61 16.21 -21.80
CA ASN A 72 9.92 15.58 -21.63
C ASN A 72 9.88 14.41 -20.66
N VAL A 73 10.60 13.34 -21.00
CA VAL A 73 10.80 12.15 -20.17
C VAL A 73 12.25 11.74 -20.22
N TYR A 74 12.89 11.60 -19.08
CA TYR A 74 14.26 11.13 -18.99
C TYR A 74 14.51 10.30 -17.72
N TRP A 75 15.59 9.53 -17.73
CA TRP A 75 16.08 8.82 -16.56
C TRP A 75 17.09 9.69 -15.82
N ASP A 76 16.82 10.02 -14.57
CA ASP A 76 17.78 10.67 -13.69
C ASP A 76 18.66 9.61 -13.02
N THR A 77 19.93 9.57 -13.38
CA THR A 77 20.90 8.62 -12.85
C THR A 77 21.28 8.88 -11.39
N ASN A 78 21.13 10.11 -10.91
CA ASN A 78 21.49 10.48 -9.53
C ASN A 78 20.42 10.02 -8.53
N THR A 79 19.16 10.27 -8.88
CA THR A 79 18.01 9.89 -8.04
C THR A 79 17.47 8.49 -8.37
N LYS A 80 17.94 7.87 -9.48
CA LYS A 80 17.43 6.60 -10.02
C LYS A 80 15.91 6.62 -10.25
N THR A 81 15.42 7.70 -10.83
CA THR A 81 14.00 7.92 -11.10
C THR A 81 13.75 8.28 -12.57
N VAL A 82 12.54 7.96 -13.04
CA VAL A 82 12.01 8.49 -14.29
C VAL A 82 11.43 9.86 -14.00
N GLN A 83 11.90 10.88 -14.70
CA GLN A 83 11.39 12.24 -14.58
C GLN A 83 10.47 12.56 -15.75
N ILE A 84 9.35 13.24 -15.49
CA ILE A 84 8.38 13.70 -16.47
C ILE A 84 8.19 15.20 -16.28
N GLU A 85 8.47 15.97 -17.33
CA GLU A 85 8.34 17.43 -17.34
C GLU A 85 7.25 17.84 -18.34
N THR A 86 6.03 17.99 -17.86
CA THR A 86 4.83 18.22 -18.69
C THR A 86 4.83 19.57 -19.42
N GLY A 87 5.63 20.52 -18.99
CA GLY A 87 5.74 21.85 -19.61
C GLY A 87 6.92 22.02 -20.57
N LYS A 88 7.66 20.94 -20.85
CA LYS A 88 8.86 20.99 -21.71
C LYS A 88 8.75 20.02 -22.87
N PRO A 89 9.17 20.40 -24.09
CA PRO A 89 9.17 19.48 -25.22
C PRO A 89 10.11 18.29 -24.97
N TYR A 90 9.79 17.16 -25.58
CA TYR A 90 10.58 15.94 -25.43
C TYR A 90 12.02 16.13 -25.96
N THR A 91 13.00 15.90 -25.12
CA THR A 91 14.43 15.82 -25.46
C THR A 91 14.99 14.43 -25.14
N GLY A 92 14.40 13.72 -24.21
CA GLY A 92 14.91 12.45 -23.69
C GLY A 92 16.12 12.58 -22.78
N GLU A 93 16.56 13.80 -22.49
CA GLU A 93 17.72 14.11 -21.68
C GLU A 93 17.34 14.99 -20.50
N ALA A 94 18.09 14.86 -19.40
CA ALA A 94 17.98 15.77 -18.27
C ALA A 94 18.35 17.20 -18.76
N PRO A 95 17.67 18.25 -18.25
CA PRO A 95 18.06 19.61 -18.54
C PRO A 95 19.53 19.85 -18.21
N ALA A 96 20.27 20.56 -19.09
CA ALA A 96 21.60 21.01 -18.76
C ALA A 96 21.54 21.81 -17.44
N LYS A 97 22.48 21.56 -16.52
CA LYS A 97 22.60 22.37 -15.32
C LYS A 97 23.03 23.76 -15.69
N ASP A 98 22.13 24.65 -16.00
CA ASP A 98 22.37 26.09 -15.92
C ASP A 98 22.38 26.46 -14.43
N GLU A 99 23.54 26.92 -13.97
CA GLU A 99 23.69 27.56 -12.67
C GLU A 99 22.90 28.88 -12.68
N ALA A 100 21.66 28.88 -12.34
CA ALA A 100 20.71 29.94 -12.05
C ALA A 100 19.40 29.78 -12.83
N ALA A 101 18.68 28.73 -12.56
CA ALA A 101 17.25 28.77 -12.74
C ALA A 101 16.65 28.33 -11.42
N ASP A 102 16.00 29.33 -10.83
CA ASP A 102 15.07 29.26 -9.72
C ASP A 102 14.46 27.85 -9.65
N SER A 103 14.81 27.14 -8.59
CA SER A 103 14.22 25.86 -8.25
C SER A 103 12.72 26.05 -8.27
N VAL A 104 12.05 25.56 -9.33
CA VAL A 104 10.69 25.09 -9.15
C VAL A 104 10.81 24.12 -7.98
N PRO A 105 10.20 24.38 -6.83
CA PRO A 105 10.29 23.46 -5.73
C PRO A 105 9.83 22.12 -6.31
N GLN A 106 10.72 21.11 -6.31
CA GLN A 106 10.22 19.79 -6.10
C GLN A 106 9.31 19.97 -4.89
N GLN A 107 8.02 20.05 -5.12
CA GLN A 107 7.11 19.81 -4.03
C GLN A 107 7.43 18.39 -3.58
N GLU A 108 8.42 18.27 -2.66
CA GLU A 108 8.16 17.41 -1.54
C GLU A 108 6.72 17.78 -1.21
N ILE A 109 5.82 16.88 -1.44
CA ILE A 109 4.50 16.95 -0.81
C ILE A 109 4.84 16.68 0.66
N THR A 110 5.46 17.66 1.30
CA THR A 110 5.36 17.84 2.72
C THR A 110 3.91 18.20 2.89
N THR A 111 3.09 17.17 3.05
CA THR A 111 1.75 17.32 3.55
C THR A 111 1.95 18.14 4.79
N SER A 112 1.51 19.41 4.80
CA SER A 112 1.63 20.23 6.00
C SER A 112 0.90 19.48 7.11
N ALA A 113 1.28 19.69 8.36
CA ALA A 113 0.56 19.09 9.48
C ALA A 113 -0.96 19.38 9.36
N ASP A 114 -1.31 20.58 8.91
CA ASP A 114 -2.69 21.01 8.69
C ASP A 114 -3.38 20.19 7.58
N ASP A 115 -2.68 19.85 6.49
CA ASP A 115 -3.22 19.01 5.42
C ASP A 115 -3.42 17.56 5.89
N ALA A 116 -2.49 17.04 6.69
CA ALA A 116 -2.60 15.69 7.25
C ALA A 116 -3.78 15.59 8.22
N ASP A 117 -3.99 16.60 9.05
CA ASP A 117 -5.12 16.63 9.98
C ASP A 117 -6.46 16.80 9.26
N ALA A 118 -6.50 17.58 8.18
CA ALA A 118 -7.68 17.68 7.31
C ALA A 118 -8.02 16.33 6.65
N MET A 119 -7.02 15.60 6.16
CA MET A 119 -7.24 14.25 5.60
C MET A 119 -7.74 13.25 6.64
N LYS A 120 -7.20 13.28 7.85
CA LYS A 120 -7.67 12.44 8.96
C LYS A 120 -9.13 12.74 9.32
N GLN A 121 -9.49 14.03 9.37
CA GLN A 121 -10.86 14.45 9.65
C GLN A 121 -11.82 14.02 8.55
N ASP A 122 -11.43 14.12 7.27
CA ASP A 122 -12.27 13.65 6.15
C ASP A 122 -12.53 12.13 6.23
N ILE A 123 -11.54 11.32 6.64
CA ILE A 123 -11.74 9.89 6.90
C ILE A 123 -12.77 9.66 8.02
N VAL A 124 -12.72 10.42 9.11
CA VAL A 124 -13.69 10.35 10.22
C VAL A 124 -15.09 10.69 9.71
N ASP A 125 -15.24 11.79 8.98
CA ASP A 125 -16.52 12.28 8.49
C ASP A 125 -17.16 11.31 7.52
N ARG A 126 -16.40 10.74 6.59
CA ARG A 126 -16.86 9.70 5.66
C ARG A 126 -17.26 8.42 6.38
N THR A 127 -16.50 7.98 7.39
CA THR A 127 -16.84 6.84 8.23
C THR A 127 -18.16 7.08 8.97
N ASN A 128 -18.34 8.27 9.54
CA ASN A 128 -19.57 8.64 10.24
C ASN A 128 -20.77 8.81 9.29
N ALA A 129 -20.54 9.26 8.06
CA ALA A 129 -21.58 9.30 7.03
C ALA A 129 -22.09 7.89 6.68
N LEU A 130 -21.18 6.90 6.54
CA LEU A 130 -21.55 5.50 6.34
C LEU A 130 -22.36 4.96 7.54
N ARG A 131 -21.92 5.22 8.76
CA ARG A 131 -22.63 4.82 9.99
C ARG A 131 -24.03 5.42 10.04
N LYS A 132 -24.17 6.72 9.79
CA LYS A 132 -25.45 7.42 9.71
C LYS A 132 -26.38 6.79 8.67
N GLY A 133 -25.86 6.47 7.48
CA GLY A 133 -26.61 5.82 6.40
C GLY A 133 -27.14 4.41 6.77
N LYS A 134 -26.56 3.80 7.81
CA LYS A 134 -26.97 2.49 8.35
C LYS A 134 -27.67 2.58 9.71
N GLY A 135 -27.98 3.77 10.19
CA GLY A 135 -28.65 3.96 11.50
C GLY A 135 -27.77 3.64 12.70
N VAL A 136 -26.44 3.66 12.54
CA VAL A 136 -25.47 3.44 13.62
C VAL A 136 -25.01 4.79 14.16
N ALA A 137 -24.84 4.91 15.49
CA ALA A 137 -24.38 6.14 16.12
C ALA A 137 -23.00 6.56 15.61
N ALA A 138 -22.77 7.88 15.47
CA ALA A 138 -21.48 8.41 15.06
C ALA A 138 -20.40 8.11 16.09
N LEU A 139 -19.17 7.89 15.61
CA LEU A 139 -17.96 7.77 16.43
C LEU A 139 -17.46 9.16 16.81
N ARG A 140 -17.01 9.30 18.06
CA ARG A 140 -16.32 10.51 18.52
C ARG A 140 -14.82 10.39 18.27
N VAL A 141 -14.19 11.47 17.86
CA VAL A 141 -12.72 11.52 17.80
C VAL A 141 -12.17 11.46 19.23
N ASN A 142 -11.14 10.63 19.42
CA ASN A 142 -10.41 10.51 20.67
C ASN A 142 -8.92 10.79 20.44
N ASP A 143 -8.38 11.81 21.11
CA ASP A 143 -7.02 12.27 20.89
C ASP A 143 -5.96 11.18 21.16
N LYS A 144 -6.18 10.32 22.14
CA LYS A 144 -5.27 9.20 22.42
C LYS A 144 -5.36 8.11 21.34
N LEU A 145 -6.55 7.87 20.79
CA LEU A 145 -6.68 7.01 19.61
C LEU A 145 -6.03 7.62 18.38
N MET A 146 -6.12 8.94 18.18
CA MET A 146 -5.41 9.63 17.11
C MET A 146 -3.90 9.45 17.23
N GLN A 147 -3.33 9.63 18.44
CA GLN A 147 -1.92 9.40 18.72
C GLN A 147 -1.53 7.93 18.50
N ALA A 148 -2.33 6.99 18.98
CA ALA A 148 -2.08 5.56 18.82
C ALA A 148 -2.16 5.13 17.34
N ALA A 149 -3.14 5.61 16.60
CA ALA A 149 -3.29 5.32 15.17
C ALA A 149 -2.12 5.91 14.37
N GLN A 150 -1.66 7.13 14.71
CA GLN A 150 -0.48 7.73 14.09
C GLN A 150 0.76 6.88 14.37
N ALA A 151 1.01 6.52 15.62
CA ALA A 151 2.14 5.66 15.97
C ALA A 151 2.11 4.31 15.22
N ARG A 152 0.93 3.72 15.02
CA ARG A 152 0.77 2.50 14.21
C ARG A 152 1.09 2.72 12.73
N ALA A 153 0.63 3.83 12.16
CA ALA A 153 0.93 4.18 10.77
C ALA A 153 2.45 4.39 10.58
N ASP A 154 3.10 5.11 11.51
CA ASP A 154 4.54 5.36 11.50
C ASP A 154 5.35 4.07 11.65
N GLU A 155 4.95 3.15 12.55
CA GLU A 155 5.56 1.82 12.66
C GLU A 155 5.53 1.04 11.34
N MET A 156 4.37 1.00 10.69
CA MET A 156 4.23 0.30 9.42
C MET A 156 5.05 0.93 8.31
N ALA A 157 5.10 2.25 8.23
CA ALA A 157 5.87 2.98 7.25
C ALA A 157 7.39 2.79 7.46
N ALA A 158 7.87 2.91 8.70
CA ALA A 158 9.28 2.78 9.04
C ALA A 158 9.85 1.38 8.78
N HIS A 159 9.03 0.34 8.95
CA HIS A 159 9.43 -1.06 8.80
C HIS A 159 8.93 -1.72 7.52
N THR A 160 8.30 -0.96 6.62
CA THR A 160 7.65 -1.49 5.40
C THR A 160 6.71 -2.68 5.73
N ALA A 161 6.04 -2.61 6.89
CA ALA A 161 5.26 -3.72 7.44
C ALA A 161 3.76 -3.45 7.35
N TYR A 162 3.06 -4.16 6.47
CA TYR A 162 1.60 -4.09 6.35
C TYR A 162 0.97 -5.25 7.14
N SER A 163 0.77 -5.05 8.44
CA SER A 163 0.33 -6.11 9.37
C SER A 163 -0.40 -5.56 10.59
N HIS A 164 -1.36 -6.35 11.12
CA HIS A 164 -1.97 -6.15 12.44
C HIS A 164 -1.02 -6.52 13.61
N THR A 165 0.14 -7.08 13.29
CA THR A 165 1.21 -7.36 14.25
C THR A 165 2.20 -6.20 14.22
N ARG A 166 2.58 -5.69 15.38
CA ARG A 166 3.57 -4.64 15.53
C ARG A 166 4.99 -5.18 15.23
N PRO A 167 5.98 -4.32 14.95
CA PRO A 167 7.36 -4.74 14.68
C PRO A 167 8.00 -5.55 15.80
N ASP A 168 7.55 -5.39 17.03
CA ASP A 168 7.99 -6.16 18.20
C ASP A 168 7.33 -7.55 18.33
N GLY A 169 6.49 -7.93 17.36
CA GLY A 169 5.77 -9.20 17.33
C GLY A 169 4.48 -9.22 18.15
N GLN A 170 4.12 -8.13 18.82
CA GLN A 170 2.89 -8.04 19.60
C GLN A 170 1.68 -7.64 18.73
N LYS A 171 0.48 -7.77 19.30
CA LYS A 171 -0.76 -7.35 18.63
C LYS A 171 -0.85 -5.82 18.55
N PHE A 172 -1.55 -5.31 17.54
CA PHE A 172 -1.74 -3.86 17.34
C PHE A 172 -2.24 -3.12 18.59
N ASN A 173 -3.13 -3.74 19.39
CA ASN A 173 -3.73 -3.09 20.55
C ASN A 173 -2.78 -2.92 21.75
N THR A 174 -1.56 -3.47 21.71
CA THR A 174 -0.53 -3.18 22.70
C THR A 174 0.09 -1.79 22.55
N ILE A 175 -0.29 -1.05 21.50
CA ILE A 175 0.05 0.37 21.34
C ILE A 175 -0.56 1.24 22.45
N THR A 176 -1.53 0.71 23.19
CA THR A 176 -2.17 1.37 24.33
C THR A 176 -2.29 0.41 25.51
N ASN A 177 -2.74 0.91 26.65
CA ASN A 177 -3.09 0.06 27.79
C ASN A 177 -4.47 -0.63 27.68
N CYS A 178 -5.21 -0.37 26.60
CA CYS A 178 -6.58 -0.88 26.42
C CYS A 178 -6.64 -1.98 25.35
N PRO A 179 -6.96 -3.23 25.70
CA PRO A 179 -7.04 -4.31 24.72
C PRO A 179 -8.36 -4.31 23.92
N TYR A 180 -9.36 -3.53 24.35
CA TYR A 180 -10.71 -3.51 23.76
C TYR A 180 -10.80 -2.51 22.61
N MET A 181 -10.12 -2.85 21.52
CA MET A 181 -9.98 -2.03 20.32
C MET A 181 -10.22 -2.86 19.06
N ALA A 182 -10.56 -2.18 17.96
CA ALA A 182 -10.53 -2.75 16.62
C ALA A 182 -9.61 -1.92 15.73
N GLU A 183 -9.03 -2.53 14.71
CA GLU A 183 -8.13 -1.89 13.77
C GLU A 183 -8.56 -2.18 12.33
N ASN A 184 -8.58 -1.16 11.49
CA ASN A 184 -8.52 -1.27 10.05
C ASN A 184 -7.20 -0.67 9.58
N ILE A 185 -6.50 -1.38 8.71
CA ILE A 185 -5.29 -0.89 8.06
C ILE A 185 -5.48 -0.92 6.54
N HIS A 186 -4.86 0.01 5.86
CA HIS A 186 -4.79 0.02 4.40
C HIS A 186 -3.46 0.59 3.92
N ARG A 187 -2.98 0.10 2.78
CA ARG A 187 -1.79 0.61 2.11
C ARG A 187 -2.17 1.03 0.70
N ILE A 188 -2.11 2.34 0.44
CA ILE A 188 -2.53 2.95 -0.81
C ILE A 188 -1.30 3.47 -1.55
N ALA A 189 -1.09 2.98 -2.76
CA ALA A 189 0.00 3.46 -3.60
C ALA A 189 -0.31 4.85 -4.17
N ASP A 190 0.69 5.73 -4.23
CA ASP A 190 0.49 7.11 -4.70
C ASP A 190 -0.13 7.21 -6.09
N TRP A 191 0.25 6.32 -7.00
CA TRP A 191 -0.27 6.32 -8.38
C TRP A 191 -1.75 5.92 -8.51
N THR A 192 -2.37 5.41 -7.45
CA THR A 192 -3.80 5.09 -7.43
C THR A 192 -4.69 6.27 -7.07
N LEU A 193 -4.10 7.40 -6.66
CA LEU A 193 -4.80 8.59 -6.16
C LEU A 193 -5.05 9.65 -7.25
N SER A 194 -5.07 9.29 -8.53
CA SER A 194 -5.12 10.25 -9.64
C SER A 194 -6.40 11.10 -9.70
N GLU A 195 -7.53 10.58 -9.23
CA GLU A 195 -8.84 11.27 -9.29
C GLU A 195 -9.58 11.30 -7.94
N GLN A 196 -9.11 10.55 -6.95
CA GLN A 196 -9.73 10.46 -5.63
C GLN A 196 -8.78 10.97 -4.56
N THR A 197 -9.35 11.58 -3.51
CA THR A 197 -8.54 11.91 -2.33
C THR A 197 -8.13 10.65 -1.58
N LEU A 198 -7.06 10.75 -0.78
CA LEU A 198 -6.62 9.64 0.08
C LEU A 198 -7.75 9.14 0.99
N ALA A 199 -8.53 10.07 1.54
CA ALA A 199 -9.66 9.76 2.42
C ALA A 199 -10.77 9.00 1.68
N GLU A 200 -11.10 9.41 0.47
CA GLU A 200 -12.10 8.74 -0.38
C GLU A 200 -11.69 7.32 -0.68
N GLN A 201 -10.46 7.14 -1.16
CA GLN A 201 -9.95 5.81 -1.50
C GLN A 201 -9.88 4.90 -0.27
N ALA A 202 -9.31 5.37 0.84
CA ALA A 202 -9.17 4.57 2.05
C ALA A 202 -10.53 4.08 2.58
N VAL A 203 -11.51 4.99 2.68
CA VAL A 203 -12.84 4.64 3.20
C VAL A 203 -13.61 3.76 2.22
N ALA A 204 -13.48 3.98 0.91
CA ALA A 204 -14.10 3.12 -0.11
C ALA A 204 -13.57 1.69 -0.05
N ASP A 205 -12.25 1.51 0.06
CA ASP A 205 -11.60 0.19 0.11
C ASP A 205 -11.93 -0.55 1.42
N TRP A 206 -11.92 0.14 2.55
CA TRP A 206 -12.39 -0.45 3.82
C TRP A 206 -13.87 -0.83 3.74
N ASN A 207 -14.69 -0.02 3.10
CA ASN A 207 -16.12 -0.30 2.95
C ASN A 207 -16.38 -1.51 2.02
N ALA A 208 -15.55 -1.74 1.02
CA ALA A 208 -15.61 -2.88 0.12
C ALA A 208 -15.15 -4.20 0.79
N SER A 209 -14.31 -4.11 1.83
CA SER A 209 -13.81 -5.26 2.58
C SER A 209 -14.79 -5.70 3.65
N THR A 210 -15.22 -6.96 3.63
CA THR A 210 -16.18 -7.50 4.61
C THR A 210 -15.73 -7.31 6.07
N THR A 211 -14.44 -7.50 6.35
CA THR A 211 -13.89 -7.40 7.72
C THR A 211 -13.82 -5.94 8.18
N HIS A 212 -13.26 -5.07 7.35
CA HIS A 212 -13.12 -3.65 7.68
C HIS A 212 -14.47 -2.96 7.76
N HIS A 213 -15.41 -3.29 6.87
CA HIS A 213 -16.78 -2.81 6.89
C HIS A 213 -17.48 -3.13 8.23
N LYS A 214 -17.30 -4.38 8.73
CA LYS A 214 -17.86 -4.77 10.03
C LYS A 214 -17.32 -3.93 11.18
N ASN A 215 -16.04 -3.57 11.17
CA ASN A 215 -15.47 -2.69 12.18
C ASN A 215 -16.08 -1.29 12.08
N MET A 216 -16.12 -0.68 10.89
CA MET A 216 -16.69 0.66 10.71
C MET A 216 -18.17 0.76 11.15
N LEU A 217 -18.95 -0.29 10.96
CA LEU A 217 -20.38 -0.31 11.30
C LEU A 217 -20.70 -1.00 12.63
N ASN A 218 -19.69 -1.38 13.42
CA ASN A 218 -19.93 -2.02 14.71
C ASN A 218 -20.60 -1.03 15.71
N PRO A 219 -21.85 -1.31 16.16
CA PRO A 219 -22.55 -0.40 17.05
C PRO A 219 -21.98 -0.35 18.49
N LYS A 220 -21.07 -1.29 18.83
CA LYS A 220 -20.39 -1.33 20.14
C LYS A 220 -19.16 -0.43 20.20
N LEU A 221 -18.73 0.13 19.07
CA LEU A 221 -17.61 1.07 19.00
C LEU A 221 -18.15 2.49 19.11
N SER A 222 -17.54 3.31 19.97
CA SER A 222 -17.98 4.67 20.27
C SER A 222 -16.96 5.74 19.92
N GLU A 223 -15.69 5.37 19.73
CA GLU A 223 -14.62 6.33 19.47
C GLU A 223 -13.70 5.86 18.34
N ILE A 224 -13.04 6.83 17.68
CA ILE A 224 -12.18 6.62 16.50
C ILE A 224 -10.93 7.47 16.60
N GLY A 225 -9.81 6.91 16.09
CA GLY A 225 -8.58 7.63 15.79
C GLY A 225 -8.05 7.22 14.41
N ILE A 226 -7.44 8.17 13.72
CA ILE A 226 -6.87 7.99 12.38
C ILE A 226 -5.37 8.27 12.41
N GLY A 227 -4.60 7.40 11.76
CA GLY A 227 -3.18 7.58 11.52
C GLY A 227 -2.86 7.50 10.04
N LEU A 228 -2.01 8.39 9.56
CA LEU A 228 -1.55 8.45 8.18
C LEU A 228 -0.03 8.62 8.17
N ALA A 229 0.68 7.76 7.46
CA ALA A 229 2.12 7.90 7.28
C ALA A 229 2.53 7.59 5.84
N ARG A 230 3.46 8.37 5.32
CA ARG A 230 4.10 8.08 4.03
C ARG A 230 5.25 7.10 4.22
N GLY A 231 5.40 6.21 3.27
CA GLY A 231 6.47 5.23 3.24
C GLY A 231 6.62 4.62 1.87
N VAL A 232 7.23 3.45 1.83
CA VAL A 232 7.35 2.66 0.60
C VAL A 232 6.73 1.28 0.82
N ASN A 233 6.24 0.67 -0.25
CA ASN A 233 5.77 -0.71 -0.21
C ASN A 233 6.94 -1.70 -0.37
N ASP A 234 6.66 -3.01 -0.36
CA ASP A 234 7.66 -4.08 -0.47
C ASP A 234 8.49 -4.03 -1.77
N ASN A 235 8.03 -3.29 -2.78
CA ASN A 235 8.72 -3.06 -4.06
C ASN A 235 9.47 -1.72 -4.09
N GLY A 236 9.54 -0.98 -2.98
CA GLY A 236 10.17 0.33 -2.89
C GLY A 236 9.35 1.49 -3.48
N ASN A 237 8.08 1.26 -3.82
CA ASN A 237 7.23 2.30 -4.41
C ASN A 237 6.56 3.15 -3.32
N PRO A 238 6.46 4.48 -3.51
CA PRO A 238 5.80 5.38 -2.58
C PRO A 238 4.34 4.99 -2.32
N CYS A 239 3.95 5.03 -1.06
CA CYS A 239 2.59 4.70 -0.63
C CYS A 239 2.23 5.38 0.69
N TRP A 240 0.94 5.37 1.00
CA TRP A 240 0.41 5.73 2.29
C TRP A 240 0.07 4.49 3.12
N TYR A 241 0.40 4.52 4.40
CA TYR A 241 -0.10 3.60 5.40
C TYR A 241 -1.20 4.29 6.18
N CYS A 242 -2.42 3.76 6.08
CA CYS A 242 -3.62 4.33 6.65
C CYS A 242 -4.12 3.41 7.77
N VAL A 243 -4.44 3.97 8.92
CA VAL A 243 -4.91 3.26 10.11
C VAL A 243 -6.20 3.90 10.63
N GLN A 244 -7.23 3.07 10.89
CA GLN A 244 -8.34 3.41 11.76
C GLN A 244 -8.25 2.55 13.02
N LEU A 245 -8.15 3.18 14.18
CA LEU A 245 -8.36 2.54 15.47
C LEU A 245 -9.71 2.91 16.03
N PHE A 246 -10.37 1.93 16.61
CA PHE A 246 -11.67 2.11 17.23
C PHE A 246 -11.62 1.62 18.68
N LEU A 247 -12.34 2.32 19.57
CA LEU A 247 -12.47 1.93 20.96
C LEU A 247 -13.90 1.46 21.23
N TYR A 248 -14.03 0.35 21.95
CA TYR A 248 -15.33 -0.13 22.43
C TYR A 248 -15.90 0.83 23.48
N ASP A 249 -17.22 0.97 23.45
CA ASP A 249 -17.95 1.80 24.42
C ASP A 249 -17.71 1.34 25.87
N GLY A 250 -17.56 2.29 26.77
CA GLY A 250 -17.28 2.03 28.19
C GLY A 250 -15.80 1.78 28.53
N TYR A 251 -14.91 1.79 27.54
CA TYR A 251 -13.46 1.67 27.79
C TYR A 251 -12.73 3.00 27.57
N SER A 252 -11.53 3.11 28.16
CA SER A 252 -10.71 4.31 28.04
C SER A 252 -9.23 3.97 27.89
N ILE A 253 -8.48 4.90 27.29
CA ILE A 253 -7.04 4.81 27.11
C ILE A 253 -6.37 5.77 28.08
N SER A 254 -5.44 5.28 28.92
CA SER A 254 -4.67 6.12 29.84
C SER A 254 -3.30 6.52 29.27
N TRP A 255 -2.64 5.66 28.50
CA TRP A 255 -1.38 5.94 27.83
C TRP A 255 -1.35 5.35 26.42
N VAL A 256 -0.47 5.90 25.61
CA VAL A 256 -0.15 5.44 24.24
C VAL A 256 1.35 5.17 24.21
N ASP A 257 1.74 4.02 23.65
CA ASP A 257 3.13 3.71 23.38
C ASP A 257 3.60 4.55 22.17
N THR A 258 4.66 5.31 22.37
CA THR A 258 5.32 6.03 21.29
C THR A 258 6.63 5.32 21.01
N PRO A 259 6.70 4.46 19.96
CA PRO A 259 7.94 3.78 19.64
C PRO A 259 9.06 4.80 19.47
N THR A 260 10.07 4.73 20.33
CA THR A 260 11.29 5.49 20.11
C THR A 260 11.96 4.88 18.87
N ASN A 261 12.12 5.68 17.83
CA ASN A 261 12.98 5.33 16.69
C ASN A 261 14.38 4.99 17.25
N LYS A 262 14.65 3.70 17.42
CA LYS A 262 15.99 3.18 17.66
C LYS A 262 16.55 2.63 16.37
#